data_ed3d46269210683ee598fa85691871b3
#
_entry.id   ed3d46269210683ee598fa85691871b3
#
_cell.length_a   1.000
_cell.length_b   1.000
_cell.length_c   1.000
_cell.angle_alpha   90.00
_cell.angle_beta   90.00
_cell.angle_gamma   90.00
#
_symmetry.space_group_name_H-M   'P 1'
#
loop_
_entity.id
_entity.type
_entity.pdbx_description
1 polymer ?
#
loop_
_entity_poly.entity_id
_entity_poly.type
_entity_poly.pdbx_seq_one_letter_code
_entity_poly.pdbx_strand_id
1 'polypeptide(L)'
;ILARHPAERVSHQLAAQAGVTLAQLVMSSGDNAQYADEVGAALGLGAQFGVILPYARNHELEADRVGVGLMRKAGMDPAAAVTFWERMARAACSDDRSPEVLSTHPADDRRIEELRAAVANV
;
A
#
# COMPACT_ATOMS: atom_id res chain seq x y z
N ILE A 1 -10.26 11.21 8.50
CA ILE A 1 -9.15 11.65 7.61
C ILE A 1 -8.10 12.34 8.48
N LEU A 2 -7.61 11.62 9.50
CA LEU A 2 -6.60 12.12 10.43
C LEU A 2 -5.18 12.09 9.82
N ALA A 3 -4.91 11.14 8.94
CA ALA A 3 -3.69 11.02 8.18
C ALA A 3 -3.98 11.41 6.72
N ARG A 4 -3.18 12.29 6.14
CA ARG A 4 -3.38 12.84 4.78
C ARG A 4 -2.99 11.86 3.66
N HIS A 5 -3.11 10.56 3.90
CA HIS A 5 -2.68 9.47 3.02
C HIS A 5 -3.14 9.60 1.56
N PRO A 6 -4.42 10.00 1.27
CA PRO A 6 -4.83 10.12 -0.13
C PRO A 6 -4.05 11.19 -0.90
N ALA A 7 -3.82 12.37 -0.29
CA ALA A 7 -3.09 13.46 -0.92
C ALA A 7 -1.61 13.10 -1.12
N GLU A 8 -0.98 12.48 -0.13
CA GLU A 8 0.41 12.02 -0.18
C GLU A 8 0.58 10.92 -1.24
N ARG A 9 -0.33 9.95 -1.29
CA ARG A 9 -0.32 8.90 -2.32
C ARG A 9 -0.39 9.47 -3.73
N VAL A 10 -1.30 10.42 -3.98
CA VAL A 10 -1.42 11.10 -5.28
C VAL A 10 -0.13 11.84 -5.62
N SER A 11 0.48 12.54 -4.66
CA SER A 11 1.73 13.26 -4.88
C SER A 11 2.88 12.33 -5.26
N HIS A 12 3.03 11.18 -4.59
CA HIS A 12 4.05 10.19 -4.92
C HIS A 12 3.82 9.53 -6.28
N GLN A 13 2.56 9.22 -6.62
CA GLN A 13 2.22 8.68 -7.93
C GLN A 13 2.54 9.69 -9.05
N LEU A 14 2.18 10.95 -8.87
CA LEU A 14 2.48 12.00 -9.84
C LEU A 14 3.98 12.22 -10.00
N ALA A 15 4.74 12.24 -8.91
CA ALA A 15 6.19 12.39 -8.96
C ALA A 15 6.86 11.20 -9.67
N ALA A 16 6.44 9.97 -9.38
CA ALA A 16 6.93 8.77 -10.05
C ALA A 16 6.60 8.79 -11.55
N GLN A 17 5.35 9.12 -11.91
CA GLN A 17 4.92 9.23 -13.30
C GLN A 17 5.71 10.30 -14.06
N ALA A 18 5.88 11.48 -13.47
CA ALA A 18 6.66 12.57 -14.08
C ALA A 18 8.12 12.15 -14.29
N GLY A 19 8.72 11.45 -13.34
CA GLY A 19 10.08 10.92 -13.46
C GLY A 19 10.24 9.92 -14.61
N VAL A 20 9.30 8.98 -14.74
CA VAL A 20 9.28 8.00 -15.85
C VAL A 20 9.11 8.71 -17.19
N THR A 21 8.16 9.64 -17.29
CA THR A 21 7.89 10.41 -18.53
C THR A 21 9.11 11.24 -18.94
N LEU A 22 9.77 11.88 -17.97
CA LEU A 22 10.98 12.66 -18.25
C LEU A 22 12.13 11.78 -18.74
N ALA A 23 12.34 10.62 -18.13
CA ALA A 23 13.34 9.66 -18.55
C ALA A 23 13.08 9.16 -19.97
N GLN A 24 11.83 8.83 -20.31
CA GLN A 24 11.43 8.45 -21.67
C GLN A 24 11.69 9.56 -22.68
N LEU A 25 11.37 10.81 -22.33
CA LEU A 25 11.59 11.97 -23.20
C LEU A 25 13.09 12.18 -23.49
N VAL A 26 13.93 12.07 -22.46
CA VAL A 26 15.39 12.18 -22.62
C VAL A 26 15.92 11.05 -23.50
N MET A 27 15.48 9.81 -23.28
CA MET A 27 15.87 8.66 -24.09
C MET A 27 15.43 8.78 -25.55
N SER A 28 14.21 9.25 -25.79
CA SER A 28 13.65 9.40 -27.15
C SER A 28 14.33 10.51 -27.96
N SER A 29 15.06 11.42 -27.31
CA SER A 29 15.79 12.49 -27.95
C SER A 29 17.22 12.13 -28.38
N GLY A 30 17.69 10.91 -28.07
CA GLY A 30 19.06 10.45 -28.32
C GLY A 30 19.16 9.25 -29.27
N ASP A 31 20.38 8.75 -29.44
CA ASP A 31 20.71 7.59 -30.31
C ASP A 31 20.04 6.27 -29.80
N ASN A 32 19.54 6.26 -28.58
CA ASN A 32 18.88 5.11 -27.94
C ASN A 32 17.35 5.19 -27.95
N ALA A 33 16.76 6.02 -28.82
CA ALA A 33 15.32 6.23 -28.90
C ALA A 33 14.50 4.93 -29.06
N GLN A 34 15.08 3.93 -29.73
CA GLN A 34 14.47 2.60 -29.93
C GLN A 34 14.22 1.82 -28.63
N TYR A 35 14.90 2.17 -27.53
CA TYR A 35 14.74 1.52 -26.21
C TYR A 35 13.93 2.35 -25.23
N ALA A 36 13.39 3.50 -25.65
CA ALA A 36 12.69 4.42 -24.75
C ALA A 36 11.45 3.79 -24.08
N ASP A 37 10.73 2.96 -24.82
CA ASP A 37 9.51 2.29 -24.31
C ASP A 37 9.86 1.18 -23.31
N GLU A 38 10.88 0.35 -23.59
CA GLU A 38 11.33 -0.69 -22.67
C GLU A 38 11.90 -0.12 -21.39
N VAL A 39 12.70 0.95 -21.48
CA VAL A 39 13.24 1.65 -20.32
C VAL A 39 12.12 2.30 -19.52
N GLY A 40 11.15 2.93 -20.18
CA GLY A 40 9.99 3.52 -19.53
C GLY A 40 9.15 2.48 -18.77
N ALA A 41 8.92 1.31 -19.39
CA ALA A 41 8.22 0.20 -18.75
C ALA A 41 9.00 -0.34 -17.53
N ALA A 42 10.30 -0.54 -17.65
CA ALA A 42 11.15 -1.01 -16.57
C ALA A 42 11.19 -0.02 -15.39
N LEU A 43 11.31 1.28 -15.67
CA LEU A 43 11.26 2.35 -14.65
C LEU A 43 9.89 2.45 -13.98
N GLY A 44 8.80 2.29 -14.75
CA GLY A 44 7.44 2.25 -14.23
C GLY A 44 7.23 1.09 -13.25
N LEU A 45 7.67 -0.12 -13.60
CA LEU A 45 7.65 -1.28 -12.72
C LEU A 45 8.54 -1.05 -11.48
N GLY A 46 9.75 -0.51 -11.65
CA GLY A 46 10.65 -0.19 -10.55
C GLY A 46 10.03 0.81 -9.57
N ALA A 47 9.39 1.87 -10.07
CA ALA A 47 8.68 2.83 -9.24
C ALA A 47 7.48 2.20 -8.53
N GLN A 48 6.72 1.34 -9.22
CA GLN A 48 5.56 0.65 -8.66
C GLN A 48 5.98 -0.26 -7.48
N PHE A 49 6.96 -1.13 -7.70
CA PHE A 49 7.38 -2.12 -6.70
C PHE A 49 8.32 -1.55 -5.64
N GLY A 50 9.18 -0.61 -6.01
CA GLY A 50 10.20 -0.06 -5.11
C GLY A 50 9.72 1.12 -4.26
N VAL A 51 8.70 1.86 -4.70
CA VAL A 51 8.24 3.08 -4.03
C VAL A 51 6.76 3.02 -3.69
N ILE A 52 5.89 2.84 -4.68
CA ILE A 52 4.44 3.02 -4.51
C ILE A 52 3.85 1.94 -3.60
N LEU A 53 4.18 0.67 -3.83
CA LEU A 53 3.64 -0.43 -3.02
C LEU A 53 4.15 -0.43 -1.57
N PRO A 54 5.47 -0.27 -1.29
CA PRO A 54 5.94 -0.14 0.10
C PRO A 54 5.32 1.05 0.82
N TYR A 55 5.16 2.18 0.14
CA TYR A 55 4.53 3.36 0.69
C TYR A 55 3.05 3.13 1.03
N ALA A 56 2.29 2.48 0.14
CA ALA A 56 0.90 2.12 0.40
C ALA A 56 0.76 1.19 1.61
N ARG A 57 1.64 0.20 1.78
CA ARG A 57 1.66 -0.69 2.95
C ARG A 57 1.92 0.05 4.25
N ASN A 58 2.83 1.01 4.26
CA ASN A 58 3.10 1.82 5.45
C ASN A 58 1.88 2.64 5.86
N HIS A 59 1.11 3.15 4.90
CA HIS A 59 -0.15 3.85 5.18
C HIS A 59 -1.21 2.95 5.79
N GLU A 60 -1.33 1.70 5.34
CA GLU A 60 -2.25 0.74 5.95
C GLU A 60 -1.86 0.47 7.41
N LEU A 61 -0.57 0.26 7.70
CA LEU A 61 -0.07 0.05 9.05
C LEU A 61 -0.30 1.28 9.96
N GLU A 62 -0.14 2.48 9.43
CA GLU A 62 -0.43 3.71 10.18
C GLU A 62 -1.93 3.85 10.45
N ALA A 63 -2.77 3.59 9.44
CA ALA A 63 -4.22 3.61 9.58
C ALA A 63 -4.71 2.61 10.64
N ASP A 64 -4.13 1.41 10.66
CA ASP A 64 -4.43 0.37 11.65
C ASP A 64 -4.07 0.82 13.06
N ARG A 65 -2.89 1.41 13.27
CA ARG A 65 -2.48 1.94 14.59
C ARG A 65 -3.41 3.05 15.08
N VAL A 66 -3.76 3.97 14.20
CA VAL A 66 -4.74 5.03 14.51
C VAL A 66 -6.11 4.43 14.83
N GLY A 67 -6.55 3.45 14.04
CA GLY A 67 -7.82 2.74 14.24
C GLY A 67 -7.89 2.04 15.59
N VAL A 68 -6.86 1.28 15.96
CA VAL A 68 -6.73 0.62 17.27
C VAL A 68 -6.85 1.64 18.42
N GLY A 69 -6.13 2.76 18.30
CA GLY A 69 -6.20 3.84 19.30
C GLY A 69 -7.59 4.47 19.41
N LEU A 70 -8.31 4.63 18.30
CA LEU A 70 -9.67 5.14 18.28
C LEU A 70 -10.69 4.14 18.89
N MET A 71 -10.54 2.85 18.58
CA MET A 71 -11.37 1.79 19.18
C MET A 71 -11.28 1.82 20.70
N ARG A 72 -10.05 1.89 21.23
CA ARG A 72 -9.87 1.97 22.68
C ARG A 72 -10.50 3.21 23.29
N LYS A 73 -10.32 4.38 22.69
CA LYS A 73 -10.94 5.62 23.15
C LYS A 73 -12.48 5.57 23.13
N ALA A 74 -13.03 4.79 22.22
CA ALA A 74 -14.46 4.55 22.10
C ALA A 74 -14.98 3.45 23.04
N GLY A 75 -14.14 2.83 23.87
CA GLY A 75 -14.49 1.73 24.75
C GLY A 75 -14.74 0.39 24.02
N MET A 76 -14.28 0.27 22.78
CA MET A 76 -14.35 -0.96 21.99
C MET A 76 -13.12 -1.83 22.25
N ASP A 77 -13.28 -3.16 22.14
CA ASP A 77 -12.15 -4.07 22.24
C ASP A 77 -11.25 -4.00 20.98
N PRO A 78 -9.99 -3.50 21.10
CA PRO A 78 -9.09 -3.41 19.95
C PRO A 78 -8.69 -4.78 19.36
N ALA A 79 -8.76 -5.88 20.14
CA ALA A 79 -8.46 -7.22 19.66
C ALA A 79 -9.44 -7.67 18.55
N ALA A 80 -10.62 -7.08 18.47
CA ALA A 80 -11.57 -7.33 17.41
C ALA A 80 -10.99 -6.97 16.01
N ALA A 81 -10.11 -5.98 15.91
CA ALA A 81 -9.44 -5.63 14.66
C ALA A 81 -8.51 -6.76 14.18
N VAL A 82 -7.75 -7.37 15.08
CA VAL A 82 -6.89 -8.52 14.76
C VAL A 82 -7.74 -9.70 14.27
N THR A 83 -8.78 -10.04 15.04
CA THR A 83 -9.70 -11.14 14.70
C THR A 83 -10.37 -10.91 13.34
N PHE A 84 -10.74 -9.70 13.02
CA PHE A 84 -11.30 -9.34 11.71
C PHE A 84 -10.33 -9.66 10.57
N TRP A 85 -9.10 -9.18 10.63
CA TRP A 85 -8.11 -9.40 9.57
C TRP A 85 -7.67 -10.86 9.45
N GLU A 86 -7.59 -11.59 10.57
CA GLU A 86 -7.33 -13.05 10.55
C GLU A 86 -8.46 -13.83 9.86
N ARG A 87 -9.71 -13.45 10.07
CA ARG A 87 -10.86 -14.04 9.37
C ARG A 87 -10.84 -13.72 7.89
N MET A 88 -10.53 -12.48 7.54
CA MET A 88 -10.41 -12.04 6.14
C MET A 88 -9.30 -12.80 5.41
N ALA A 89 -8.13 -12.95 6.03
CA ALA A 89 -7.01 -13.71 5.47
C ALA A 89 -7.39 -15.18 5.22
N ARG A 90 -8.08 -15.81 6.18
CA ARG A 90 -8.58 -17.20 6.02
C ARG A 90 -9.61 -17.33 4.91
N ALA A 91 -10.53 -16.39 4.80
CA ALA A 91 -11.53 -16.38 3.74
C ALA A 91 -10.89 -16.26 2.35
N ALA A 92 -9.83 -15.46 2.22
CA ALA A 92 -9.09 -15.32 0.97
C ALA A 92 -8.39 -16.61 0.52
N CYS A 93 -7.94 -17.43 1.47
CA CYS A 93 -7.28 -18.72 1.18
C CYS A 93 -8.27 -19.83 0.80
N SER A 94 -9.55 -19.70 1.15
CA SER A 94 -10.56 -20.74 0.97
C SER A 94 -11.44 -20.58 -0.26
N ASP A 95 -11.39 -19.44 -0.94
CA ASP A 95 -12.24 -19.13 -2.10
C ASP A 95 -11.38 -18.58 -3.25
N ASP A 96 -11.62 -19.05 -4.48
CA ASP A 96 -10.97 -18.55 -5.71
C ASP A 96 -11.28 -17.06 -5.99
N ARG A 97 -12.21 -16.48 -5.23
CA ARG A 97 -12.57 -15.07 -5.28
C ARG A 97 -12.12 -14.37 -4.01
N SER A 98 -10.92 -13.78 -4.03
CA SER A 98 -10.51 -12.82 -3.00
C SER A 98 -11.58 -11.74 -2.86
N PRO A 99 -12.10 -11.47 -1.65
CA PRO A 99 -12.97 -10.33 -1.44
C PRO A 99 -12.33 -9.05 -1.99
N GLU A 100 -13.11 -8.20 -2.64
CA GLU A 100 -12.62 -6.95 -3.26
C GLU A 100 -11.81 -6.10 -2.28
N VAL A 101 -12.17 -6.16 -0.99
CA VAL A 101 -11.46 -5.45 0.08
C VAL A 101 -10.00 -5.91 0.23
N LEU A 102 -9.70 -7.17 -0.05
CA LEU A 102 -8.33 -7.70 0.03
C LEU A 102 -7.46 -7.33 -1.17
N SER A 103 -8.05 -7.01 -2.32
CA SER A 103 -7.30 -6.52 -3.47
C SER A 103 -6.78 -5.09 -3.23
N THR A 104 -7.53 -4.29 -2.48
CA THR A 104 -7.19 -2.91 -2.15
C THR A 104 -6.48 -2.76 -0.79
N HIS A 105 -6.76 -3.67 0.15
CA HIS A 105 -6.21 -3.70 1.51
C HIS A 105 -5.72 -5.11 1.87
N PRO A 106 -4.53 -5.51 1.42
CA PRO A 106 -4.04 -6.88 1.66
C PRO A 106 -3.91 -7.18 3.14
N ALA A 107 -4.49 -8.30 3.56
CA ALA A 107 -4.28 -8.89 4.88
C ALA A 107 -3.06 -9.82 4.81
N ASP A 108 -1.86 -9.25 4.82
CA ASP A 108 -0.63 -10.03 4.90
C ASP A 108 -0.27 -10.33 6.37
N ASP A 109 0.55 -11.35 6.58
CA ASP A 109 0.96 -11.77 7.91
C ASP A 109 1.64 -10.64 8.70
N ARG A 110 2.42 -9.81 8.01
CA ARG A 110 3.07 -8.64 8.60
C ARG A 110 2.07 -7.64 9.15
N ARG A 111 0.98 -7.37 8.42
CA ARG A 111 -0.07 -6.47 8.88
C ARG A 111 -0.76 -6.98 10.15
N ILE A 112 -1.04 -8.28 10.19
CA ILE A 112 -1.64 -8.92 11.37
C ILE A 112 -0.69 -8.87 12.58
N GLU A 113 0.60 -9.09 12.39
CA GLU A 113 1.61 -8.98 13.45
C GLU A 113 1.73 -7.55 13.99
N GLU A 114 1.77 -6.55 13.11
CA GLU A 114 1.82 -5.14 13.49
C GLU A 114 0.55 -4.70 14.23
N LEU A 115 -0.61 -5.19 13.82
CA LEU A 115 -1.87 -4.99 14.54
C LEU A 115 -1.84 -5.58 15.94
N ARG A 116 -1.34 -6.81 16.11
CA ARG A 116 -1.17 -7.44 17.43
C ARG A 116 -0.24 -6.63 18.32
N ALA A 117 0.88 -6.15 17.77
CA ALA A 117 1.80 -5.28 18.49
C ALA A 117 1.14 -3.94 18.87
N ALA A 118 0.36 -3.34 17.97
CA ALA A 118 -0.39 -2.12 18.25
C ALA A 118 -1.41 -2.32 19.39
N VAL A 119 -2.15 -3.43 19.39
CA VAL A 119 -3.12 -3.76 20.45
C VAL A 119 -2.43 -3.98 21.79
N ALA A 120 -1.26 -4.63 21.82
CA ALA A 120 -0.51 -4.88 23.05
C ALA A 120 0.08 -3.59 23.67
N ASN A 121 0.33 -2.57 22.88
CA ASN A 121 0.96 -1.31 23.30
C ASN A 121 -0.05 -0.19 23.61
N VAL A 122 -1.33 -0.45 23.52
CA VAL A 122 -2.42 0.48 23.83
C VAL A 122 -3.10 0.04 25.13
#